data_aa645f95b8b15a4929447fbd594568d6
#
_entry.id   aa645f95b8b15a4929447fbd594568d6
#
_cell.length_a   1.000
_cell.length_b   1.000
_cell.length_c   1.000
_cell.angle_alpha   90.00
_cell.angle_beta   90.00
_cell.angle_gamma   90.00
#
_symmetry.space_group_name_H-M   'P 1'
#
loop_
_entity.id
_entity.type
_entity.pdbx_description
1 polymer ?
#
loop_
_entity_poly.entity_id
_entity_poly.type
_entity_poly.pdbx_seq_one_letter_code
_entity_poly.pdbx_strand_id
1 'polypeptide(L)'
;VKKIAVFTDCDLDGLSCMSVFRWFTNTKMDHQICSQSNFRKTFTRWCQRNRPETFDKIYIFDLDVSQSNIDLVDHHNFTIIDHHDTHVANKDKYKNASVILKDYSSCCKLIYHLMVKKYPDKVLDDTQRLLVLLADDYDSYELKLKDSYSLNVIVWNYVGDRAEQFQRDFGDGFKGFNESHLNMIHLNNKQVNRILSELEIYSGEIPINGRMYKIYATMADKSLNEVAHHVINSYDCEICLVMNLRTKRVSFRKNKEKIPDLDLGKLAQNIAEGGGHVHSSGGQITDNILTVTKMLQPV
;
A
#
# COMPACT_ATOMS: atom_id res chain seq x y z
N VAL A 1 -4.70 -5.06 -32.56
CA VAL A 1 -5.00 -4.99 -31.13
C VAL A 1 -3.75 -4.51 -30.44
N LYS A 2 -3.84 -3.43 -29.62
CA LYS A 2 -2.68 -2.92 -28.87
C LYS A 2 -2.22 -3.95 -27.84
N LYS A 3 -0.91 -4.20 -27.81
CA LYS A 3 -0.28 -5.08 -26.83
C LYS A 3 0.10 -4.27 -25.59
N ILE A 4 -0.59 -4.52 -24.49
CA ILE A 4 -0.44 -3.78 -23.24
C ILE A 4 -0.01 -4.72 -22.12
N ALA A 5 0.99 -4.30 -21.32
CA ALA A 5 1.33 -4.92 -20.06
C ALA A 5 1.06 -3.97 -18.89
N VAL A 6 0.75 -4.53 -17.72
CA VAL A 6 0.53 -3.80 -16.47
C VAL A 6 1.30 -4.48 -15.34
N PHE A 7 2.08 -3.69 -14.61
CA PHE A 7 2.66 -4.06 -13.32
C PHE A 7 1.97 -3.25 -12.23
N THR A 8 1.53 -3.88 -11.17
CA THR A 8 0.84 -3.18 -10.07
C THR A 8 1.18 -3.78 -8.72
N ASP A 9 0.96 -3.02 -7.64
CA ASP A 9 1.10 -3.60 -6.30
C ASP A 9 0.08 -4.73 -6.09
N CYS A 10 0.38 -5.58 -5.12
CA CYS A 10 -0.38 -6.80 -4.84
C CYS A 10 -1.44 -6.61 -3.76
N ASP A 11 -1.68 -5.38 -3.34
CA ASP A 11 -2.69 -5.00 -2.35
C ASP A 11 -4.02 -4.58 -2.97
N LEU A 12 -4.94 -4.05 -2.16
CA LEU A 12 -6.27 -3.65 -2.61
C LEU A 12 -6.23 -2.48 -3.58
N ASP A 13 -5.38 -1.47 -3.34
CA ASP A 13 -5.27 -0.29 -4.21
C ASP A 13 -4.71 -0.69 -5.58
N GLY A 14 -3.58 -1.39 -5.60
CA GLY A 14 -2.96 -1.85 -6.84
C GLY A 14 -3.86 -2.75 -7.69
N LEU A 15 -4.61 -3.68 -7.08
CA LEU A 15 -5.56 -4.54 -7.80
C LEU A 15 -6.76 -3.76 -8.34
N SER A 16 -7.23 -2.76 -7.57
CA SER A 16 -8.32 -1.88 -8.00
C SER A 16 -7.90 -0.96 -9.15
N CYS A 17 -6.62 -0.53 -9.20
CA CYS A 17 -6.04 0.20 -10.33
C CYS A 17 -6.25 -0.54 -11.66
N MET A 18 -5.97 -1.84 -11.70
CA MET A 18 -6.17 -2.66 -12.89
C MET A 18 -7.65 -2.73 -13.30
N SER A 19 -8.57 -2.88 -12.33
CA SER A 19 -10.00 -2.95 -12.61
C SER A 19 -10.51 -1.64 -13.21
N VAL A 20 -10.16 -0.50 -12.59
CA VAL A 20 -10.53 0.83 -13.11
C VAL A 20 -9.99 1.02 -14.53
N PHE A 21 -8.71 0.76 -14.75
CA PHE A 21 -8.11 0.90 -16.07
C PHE A 21 -8.82 0.03 -17.12
N ARG A 22 -9.15 -1.21 -16.78
CA ARG A 22 -9.86 -2.15 -17.67
C ARG A 22 -11.28 -1.66 -17.98
N TRP A 23 -12.03 -1.16 -16.99
CA TRP A 23 -13.39 -0.66 -17.23
C TRP A 23 -13.41 0.46 -18.26
N PHE A 24 -12.45 1.39 -18.21
CA PHE A 24 -12.41 2.49 -19.17
C PHE A 24 -11.86 2.12 -20.54
N THR A 25 -10.85 1.26 -20.61
CA THR A 25 -10.15 0.97 -21.86
C THR A 25 -10.71 -0.25 -22.60
N ASN A 26 -11.42 -1.13 -21.92
CA ASN A 26 -11.87 -2.43 -22.43
C ASN A 26 -10.74 -3.24 -23.08
N THR A 27 -9.53 -3.16 -22.54
CA THR A 27 -8.31 -3.74 -23.14
C THR A 27 -7.90 -4.99 -22.39
N LYS A 28 -7.57 -6.05 -23.15
CA LYS A 28 -6.89 -7.22 -22.59
C LYS A 28 -5.45 -6.84 -22.26
N MET A 29 -5.00 -7.13 -21.05
CA MET A 29 -3.67 -6.78 -20.54
C MET A 29 -2.93 -8.05 -20.12
N ASP A 30 -1.62 -8.10 -20.40
CA ASP A 30 -0.70 -8.98 -19.69
C ASP A 30 -0.39 -8.31 -18.33
N HIS A 31 -0.76 -8.94 -17.23
CA HIS A 31 -0.61 -8.33 -15.93
C HIS A 31 0.35 -9.10 -15.03
N GLN A 32 1.08 -8.35 -14.21
CA GLN A 32 1.98 -8.86 -13.20
C GLN A 32 1.70 -8.11 -11.89
N ILE A 33 1.40 -8.85 -10.83
CA ILE A 33 1.31 -8.26 -9.48
C ILE A 33 2.63 -8.49 -8.74
N CYS A 34 3.09 -7.48 -8.05
CA CYS A 34 4.31 -7.55 -7.27
C CYS A 34 4.33 -6.50 -6.17
N SER A 35 5.08 -6.71 -5.13
CA SER A 35 5.39 -5.64 -4.19
C SER A 35 6.58 -4.80 -4.69
N GLN A 36 6.72 -3.59 -4.17
CA GLN A 36 7.86 -2.72 -4.42
C GLN A 36 9.20 -3.47 -4.23
N SER A 37 9.33 -4.26 -3.17
CA SER A 37 10.58 -4.98 -2.85
C SER A 37 10.93 -6.10 -3.82
N ASN A 38 9.96 -6.66 -4.54
CA ASN A 38 10.20 -7.74 -5.49
C ASN A 38 10.00 -7.34 -6.96
N PHE A 39 9.71 -6.06 -7.23
CA PHE A 39 9.48 -5.55 -8.59
C PHE A 39 10.58 -5.93 -9.56
N ARG A 40 11.86 -5.65 -9.25
CA ARG A 40 13.01 -5.98 -10.12
C ARG A 40 13.03 -7.47 -10.50
N LYS A 41 12.83 -8.35 -9.53
CA LYS A 41 12.80 -9.80 -9.76
C LYS A 41 11.64 -10.20 -10.66
N THR A 42 10.46 -9.67 -10.42
CA THR A 42 9.25 -9.95 -11.20
C THR A 42 9.41 -9.43 -12.63
N PHE A 43 9.86 -8.20 -12.79
CA PHE A 43 10.10 -7.58 -14.10
C PHE A 43 11.16 -8.33 -14.90
N THR A 44 12.31 -8.66 -14.30
CA THR A 44 13.37 -9.43 -14.97
C THR A 44 12.87 -10.80 -15.43
N ARG A 45 12.09 -11.51 -14.59
CA ARG A 45 11.48 -12.79 -14.96
C ARG A 45 10.48 -12.66 -16.10
N TRP A 46 9.69 -11.61 -16.09
CA TRP A 46 8.77 -11.30 -17.17
C TRP A 46 9.50 -11.01 -18.48
N CYS A 47 10.61 -10.26 -18.45
CA CYS A 47 11.46 -9.97 -19.62
C CYS A 47 12.12 -11.23 -20.23
N GLN A 48 12.32 -12.30 -19.45
CA GLN A 48 12.80 -13.58 -20.00
C GLN A 48 11.82 -14.23 -20.97
N ARG A 49 10.54 -13.91 -20.88
CA ARG A 49 9.45 -14.46 -21.71
C ARG A 49 8.87 -13.44 -22.67
N ASN A 50 9.12 -12.18 -22.41
CA ASN A 50 8.56 -11.06 -23.15
C ASN A 50 9.67 -10.08 -23.53
N ARG A 51 9.51 -9.41 -24.66
CA ARG A 51 10.36 -8.30 -25.08
C ARG A 51 9.62 -6.99 -24.84
N PRO A 52 10.04 -6.15 -23.85
CA PRO A 52 9.33 -4.90 -23.51
C PRO A 52 9.08 -3.99 -24.72
N GLU A 53 10.04 -3.92 -25.66
CA GLU A 53 9.97 -3.13 -26.87
C GLU A 53 8.86 -3.56 -27.86
N THR A 54 8.32 -4.76 -27.68
CA THR A 54 7.19 -5.27 -28.51
C THR A 54 5.82 -4.87 -27.98
N PHE A 55 5.77 -4.21 -26.83
CA PHE A 55 4.53 -3.72 -26.24
C PHE A 55 4.30 -2.26 -26.65
N ASP A 56 3.09 -1.93 -27.05
CA ASP A 56 2.69 -0.56 -27.35
C ASP A 56 2.74 0.34 -26.12
N LYS A 57 2.36 -0.23 -24.94
CA LYS A 57 2.46 0.43 -23.64
C LYS A 57 2.67 -0.59 -22.52
N ILE A 58 3.49 -0.19 -21.56
CA ILE A 58 3.68 -0.87 -20.29
C ILE A 58 3.32 0.12 -19.18
N TYR A 59 2.32 -0.23 -18.40
CA TYR A 59 1.89 0.58 -17.27
C TYR A 59 2.48 0.04 -15.97
N ILE A 60 2.84 0.96 -15.09
CA ILE A 60 3.20 0.64 -13.69
C ILE A 60 2.26 1.45 -12.82
N PHE A 61 1.49 0.77 -11.97
CA PHE A 61 0.51 1.36 -11.08
C PHE A 61 0.89 1.09 -9.64
N ASP A 62 0.79 2.12 -8.79
CA ASP A 62 0.87 1.97 -7.35
C ASP A 62 2.18 1.29 -6.86
N LEU A 63 3.28 1.63 -7.48
CA LEU A 63 4.61 1.10 -7.18
C LEU A 63 5.66 2.19 -7.28
N ASP A 64 6.29 2.55 -6.15
CA ASP A 64 7.46 3.41 -6.17
C ASP A 64 8.70 2.65 -6.69
N VAL A 65 8.97 2.82 -7.97
CA VAL A 65 10.13 2.22 -8.65
C VAL A 65 11.33 3.18 -8.72
N SER A 66 11.24 4.38 -8.13
CA SER A 66 12.21 5.46 -8.28
C SER A 66 13.54 5.24 -7.55
N GLN A 67 13.56 4.40 -6.52
CA GLN A 67 14.75 4.23 -5.68
C GLN A 67 15.81 3.30 -6.32
N SER A 68 15.39 2.24 -7.00
CA SER A 68 16.33 1.20 -7.46
C SER A 68 16.02 0.58 -8.82
N ASN A 69 15.01 1.10 -9.54
CA ASN A 69 14.49 0.45 -10.75
C ASN A 69 14.30 1.40 -11.95
N ILE A 70 14.73 2.67 -11.86
CA ILE A 70 14.59 3.64 -12.96
C ILE A 70 15.26 3.14 -14.22
N ASP A 71 16.44 2.52 -14.10
CA ASP A 71 17.20 1.91 -15.18
C ASP A 71 16.40 0.88 -16.00
N LEU A 72 15.41 0.25 -15.38
CA LEU A 72 14.58 -0.77 -16.03
C LEU A 72 13.33 -0.21 -16.70
N VAL A 73 12.84 0.95 -16.27
CA VAL A 73 11.49 1.44 -16.62
C VAL A 73 11.48 2.81 -17.28
N ASP A 74 12.63 3.50 -17.35
CA ASP A 74 12.70 4.83 -18.00
C ASP A 74 12.80 4.72 -19.53
N HIS A 75 11.76 4.18 -20.17
CA HIS A 75 11.64 4.03 -21.61
C HIS A 75 10.34 4.63 -22.15
N HIS A 76 10.30 5.04 -23.43
CA HIS A 76 9.18 5.77 -24.06
C HIS A 76 7.84 5.03 -24.07
N ASN A 77 7.86 3.71 -24.00
CA ASN A 77 6.63 2.92 -23.96
C ASN A 77 6.10 2.67 -22.55
N PHE A 78 6.80 3.14 -21.51
CA PHE A 78 6.32 3.07 -20.12
C PHE A 78 5.45 4.27 -19.76
N THR A 79 4.45 3.98 -18.93
CA THR A 79 3.62 4.99 -18.26
C THR A 79 3.48 4.58 -16.80
N ILE A 80 3.96 5.43 -15.90
CA ILE A 80 4.02 5.18 -14.46
C ILE A 80 3.00 6.09 -13.80
N ILE A 81 2.08 5.52 -13.02
CA ILE A 81 1.06 6.26 -12.27
C ILE A 81 1.15 5.82 -10.83
N ASP A 82 1.45 6.75 -9.94
CA ASP A 82 1.64 6.45 -8.52
C ASP A 82 1.34 7.67 -7.65
N HIS A 83 1.09 7.42 -6.37
CA HIS A 83 0.74 8.44 -5.39
C HIS A 83 1.69 8.51 -4.19
N HIS A 84 2.65 7.60 -4.06
CA HIS A 84 3.59 7.58 -2.96
C HIS A 84 4.45 8.86 -2.89
N ASP A 85 4.55 9.48 -1.72
CA ASP A 85 5.30 10.73 -1.49
C ASP A 85 6.76 10.64 -1.95
N THR A 86 7.41 9.51 -1.66
CA THR A 86 8.79 9.25 -2.06
C THR A 86 8.96 9.19 -3.57
N HIS A 87 7.97 8.68 -4.28
CA HIS A 87 7.96 8.63 -5.74
C HIS A 87 7.71 10.01 -6.35
N VAL A 88 6.76 10.75 -5.79
CA VAL A 88 6.47 12.14 -6.20
C VAL A 88 7.73 13.01 -6.07
N ALA A 89 8.47 12.88 -4.97
CA ALA A 89 9.72 13.60 -4.74
C ALA A 89 10.84 13.24 -5.73
N ASN A 90 10.78 12.07 -6.36
CA ASN A 90 11.77 11.57 -7.31
C ASN A 90 11.37 11.72 -8.79
N LYS A 91 10.29 12.47 -9.08
CA LYS A 91 9.73 12.60 -10.43
C LYS A 91 10.74 13.04 -11.49
N ASP A 92 11.63 13.95 -11.15
CA ASP A 92 12.62 14.51 -12.08
C ASP A 92 13.74 13.53 -12.48
N LYS A 93 13.78 12.36 -11.87
CA LYS A 93 14.74 11.30 -12.25
C LYS A 93 14.38 10.61 -13.57
N TYR A 94 13.12 10.71 -14.04
CA TYR A 94 12.64 10.10 -15.28
C TYR A 94 12.88 11.04 -16.46
N LYS A 95 13.44 10.49 -17.56
CA LYS A 95 13.77 11.25 -18.78
C LYS A 95 12.94 10.82 -19.98
N ASN A 96 12.53 9.57 -20.03
CA ASN A 96 11.91 8.95 -21.21
C ASN A 96 10.50 8.42 -20.91
N ALA A 97 10.27 7.85 -19.74
CA ALA A 97 8.96 7.34 -19.35
C ALA A 97 7.95 8.47 -19.14
N SER A 98 6.70 8.22 -19.46
CA SER A 98 5.60 9.10 -19.07
C SER A 98 5.27 8.88 -17.60
N VAL A 99 5.35 9.91 -16.76
CA VAL A 99 5.09 9.78 -15.32
C VAL A 99 3.95 10.68 -14.88
N ILE A 100 3.01 10.14 -14.14
CA ILE A 100 1.89 10.82 -13.51
C ILE A 100 1.98 10.51 -12.02
N LEU A 101 2.80 11.29 -11.34
CA LEU A 101 3.07 11.16 -9.91
C LEU A 101 2.41 12.33 -9.19
N LYS A 102 1.49 12.04 -8.28
CA LYS A 102 0.72 13.05 -7.57
C LYS A 102 0.46 12.61 -6.14
N ASP A 103 0.50 13.55 -5.22
CA ASP A 103 -0.06 13.39 -3.89
C ASP A 103 -1.58 13.18 -4.02
N TYR A 104 -2.02 11.99 -3.67
CA TYR A 104 -3.41 11.53 -3.76
C TYR A 104 -3.70 10.55 -2.63
N SER A 105 -4.97 10.39 -2.25
CA SER A 105 -5.36 9.47 -1.17
C SER A 105 -5.16 8.00 -1.53
N SER A 106 -5.22 7.65 -2.84
CA SER A 106 -4.88 6.33 -3.38
C SER A 106 -4.57 6.39 -4.88
N CYS A 107 -3.81 5.45 -5.40
CA CYS A 107 -3.51 5.34 -6.83
C CYS A 107 -4.76 4.98 -7.65
N CYS A 108 -5.61 4.11 -7.12
CA CYS A 108 -6.88 3.72 -7.75
C CYS A 108 -7.77 4.94 -8.02
N LYS A 109 -7.93 5.83 -7.05
CA LYS A 109 -8.70 7.07 -7.21
C LYS A 109 -8.03 8.04 -8.18
N LEU A 110 -6.70 8.15 -8.16
CA LEU A 110 -5.95 8.94 -9.14
C LEU A 110 -6.23 8.43 -10.56
N ILE A 111 -6.10 7.12 -10.80
CA ILE A 111 -6.39 6.51 -12.11
C ILE A 111 -7.85 6.74 -12.50
N TYR A 112 -8.80 6.57 -11.58
CA TYR A 112 -10.21 6.84 -11.84
C TYR A 112 -10.43 8.27 -12.38
N HIS A 113 -9.88 9.29 -11.72
CA HIS A 113 -10.04 10.68 -12.17
C HIS A 113 -9.33 10.95 -13.52
N LEU A 114 -8.18 10.33 -13.75
CA LEU A 114 -7.50 10.42 -15.06
C LEU A 114 -8.34 9.80 -16.17
N MET A 115 -8.98 8.66 -15.90
CA MET A 115 -9.80 7.95 -16.87
C MET A 115 -11.12 8.68 -17.15
N VAL A 116 -11.79 9.21 -16.13
CA VAL A 116 -12.99 10.05 -16.31
C VAL A 116 -12.68 11.25 -17.18
N LYS A 117 -11.54 11.93 -16.96
CA LYS A 117 -11.13 13.07 -17.79
C LYS A 117 -10.85 12.65 -19.25
N LYS A 118 -10.27 11.47 -19.45
CA LYS A 118 -9.89 10.97 -20.77
C LYS A 118 -11.07 10.39 -21.56
N TYR A 119 -12.07 9.85 -20.85
CA TYR A 119 -13.24 9.19 -21.43
C TYR A 119 -14.53 9.76 -20.80
N PRO A 120 -14.87 11.04 -21.07
CA PRO A 120 -15.94 11.75 -20.38
C PRO A 120 -17.34 11.13 -20.60
N ASP A 121 -17.55 10.46 -21.73
CA ASP A 121 -18.81 9.81 -22.06
C ASP A 121 -19.00 8.44 -21.38
N LYS A 122 -17.93 7.94 -20.72
CA LYS A 122 -17.99 6.65 -20.05
C LYS A 122 -18.29 6.80 -18.56
N VAL A 123 -19.47 6.37 -18.17
CA VAL A 123 -19.93 6.41 -16.79
C VAL A 123 -19.78 5.04 -16.15
N LEU A 124 -19.10 4.96 -15.01
CA LEU A 124 -19.07 3.76 -14.19
C LEU A 124 -20.42 3.59 -13.45
N ASP A 125 -20.84 2.36 -13.26
CA ASP A 125 -21.99 2.06 -12.43
C ASP A 125 -21.70 2.23 -10.92
N ASP A 126 -22.73 2.09 -10.07
CA ASP A 126 -22.61 2.29 -8.63
C ASP A 126 -21.67 1.27 -7.98
N THR A 127 -21.67 0.03 -8.45
CA THR A 127 -20.82 -1.03 -7.87
C THR A 127 -19.33 -0.80 -8.18
N GLN A 128 -19.04 -0.30 -9.38
CA GLN A 128 -17.71 0.09 -9.80
C GLN A 128 -17.19 1.31 -9.04
N ARG A 129 -18.03 2.35 -8.90
CA ARG A 129 -17.69 3.53 -8.08
C ARG A 129 -17.47 3.16 -6.62
N LEU A 130 -18.30 2.28 -6.08
CA LEU A 130 -18.17 1.83 -4.70
C LEU A 130 -16.83 1.09 -4.48
N LEU A 131 -16.38 0.26 -5.43
CA LEU A 131 -15.07 -0.39 -5.31
C LEU A 131 -13.94 0.62 -5.23
N VAL A 132 -13.96 1.68 -6.05
CA VAL A 132 -12.97 2.77 -6.00
C VAL A 132 -12.98 3.45 -4.63
N LEU A 133 -14.16 3.76 -4.09
CA LEU A 133 -14.30 4.40 -2.79
C LEU A 133 -13.80 3.52 -1.64
N LEU A 134 -14.08 2.20 -1.68
CA LEU A 134 -13.62 1.26 -0.66
C LEU A 134 -12.10 1.09 -0.69
N ALA A 135 -11.50 1.03 -1.88
CA ALA A 135 -10.05 0.96 -2.02
C ALA A 135 -9.37 2.23 -1.48
N ASP A 136 -9.89 3.41 -1.85
CA ASP A 136 -9.40 4.70 -1.39
C ASP A 136 -9.52 4.90 0.13
N ASP A 137 -10.66 4.50 0.72
CA ASP A 137 -10.92 4.59 2.16
C ASP A 137 -9.98 3.67 2.96
N TYR A 138 -9.64 2.51 2.41
CA TYR A 138 -8.70 1.61 3.06
C TYR A 138 -7.26 2.12 2.92
N ASP A 139 -6.85 2.56 1.74
CA ASP A 139 -5.46 2.97 1.49
C ASP A 139 -5.08 4.24 2.28
N SER A 140 -5.97 5.23 2.33
CA SER A 140 -5.83 6.41 3.22
C SER A 140 -5.97 6.08 4.70
N TYR A 141 -6.42 4.86 5.00
CA TYR A 141 -6.72 4.33 6.33
C TYR A 141 -7.69 5.23 7.12
N GLU A 142 -8.69 5.80 6.45
CA GLU A 142 -9.76 6.54 7.10
C GLU A 142 -10.81 5.61 7.72
N LEU A 143 -11.04 4.45 7.09
CA LEU A 143 -11.95 3.39 7.53
C LEU A 143 -13.37 3.88 7.86
N LYS A 144 -13.83 4.87 7.11
CA LYS A 144 -15.18 5.45 7.22
C LYS A 144 -16.25 4.58 6.59
N LEU A 145 -15.86 3.79 5.59
CA LEU A 145 -16.74 2.89 4.88
C LEU A 145 -16.68 1.49 5.51
N LYS A 146 -17.82 0.98 5.93
CA LYS A 146 -17.96 -0.28 6.66
C LYS A 146 -17.21 -1.46 6.04
N ASP A 147 -17.16 -1.53 4.71
CA ASP A 147 -16.69 -2.71 4.00
C ASP A 147 -15.23 -2.57 3.50
N SER A 148 -14.58 -1.41 3.63
CA SER A 148 -13.23 -1.17 3.13
C SER A 148 -12.18 -2.07 3.81
N TYR A 149 -12.20 -2.14 5.13
CA TYR A 149 -11.35 -3.05 5.89
C TYR A 149 -11.58 -4.52 5.52
N SER A 150 -12.85 -4.92 5.46
CA SER A 150 -13.24 -6.30 5.14
C SER A 150 -12.81 -6.72 3.73
N LEU A 151 -12.90 -5.80 2.77
CA LEU A 151 -12.46 -6.03 1.40
C LEU A 151 -10.94 -6.25 1.34
N ASN A 152 -10.16 -5.45 2.06
CA ASN A 152 -8.72 -5.68 2.15
C ASN A 152 -8.37 -7.01 2.84
N VAL A 153 -9.10 -7.39 3.89
CA VAL A 153 -8.94 -8.71 4.54
C VAL A 153 -9.10 -9.83 3.51
N ILE A 154 -10.11 -9.76 2.64
CA ILE A 154 -10.33 -10.78 1.60
C ILE A 154 -9.15 -10.82 0.63
N VAL A 155 -8.69 -9.67 0.14
CA VAL A 155 -7.54 -9.57 -0.78
C VAL A 155 -6.30 -10.25 -0.20
N TRP A 156 -6.00 -10.01 1.08
CA TRP A 156 -4.82 -10.62 1.72
C TRP A 156 -5.00 -12.11 2.07
N ASN A 157 -6.23 -12.62 2.10
CA ASN A 157 -6.52 -14.03 2.34
C ASN A 157 -6.69 -14.87 1.06
N TYR A 158 -6.59 -14.28 -0.11
CA TYR A 158 -6.56 -15.04 -1.36
C TYR A 158 -5.34 -15.96 -1.44
N VAL A 159 -5.55 -17.20 -1.87
CA VAL A 159 -4.52 -18.23 -2.03
C VAL A 159 -4.25 -18.46 -3.51
N GLY A 160 -2.99 -18.43 -3.94
CA GLY A 160 -2.60 -18.58 -5.34
C GLY A 160 -2.57 -17.25 -6.10
N ASP A 161 -3.16 -17.20 -7.29
CA ASP A 161 -3.20 -15.96 -8.09
C ASP A 161 -4.25 -14.98 -7.55
N ARG A 162 -3.75 -14.01 -6.79
CA ARG A 162 -4.57 -12.98 -6.15
C ARG A 162 -5.26 -12.08 -7.17
N ALA A 163 -4.59 -11.73 -8.25
CA ALA A 163 -5.17 -10.87 -9.27
C ALA A 163 -6.33 -11.57 -9.99
N GLU A 164 -6.18 -12.87 -10.30
CA GLU A 164 -7.24 -13.65 -10.92
C GLU A 164 -8.45 -13.77 -9.98
N GLN A 165 -8.22 -14.05 -8.70
CA GLN A 165 -9.30 -14.14 -7.71
C GLN A 165 -10.01 -12.80 -7.52
N PHE A 166 -9.27 -11.71 -7.39
CA PHE A 166 -9.83 -10.37 -7.30
C PHE A 166 -10.68 -10.01 -8.53
N GLN A 167 -10.17 -10.31 -9.72
CA GLN A 167 -10.90 -10.05 -10.95
C GLN A 167 -12.18 -10.89 -11.08
N ARG A 168 -12.18 -12.12 -10.60
CA ARG A 168 -13.39 -12.97 -10.57
C ARG A 168 -14.45 -12.44 -9.61
N ASP A 169 -14.02 -12.00 -8.41
CA ASP A 169 -14.94 -11.66 -7.33
C ASP A 169 -15.40 -10.19 -7.38
N PHE A 170 -14.51 -9.28 -7.78
CA PHE A 170 -14.71 -7.83 -7.76
C PHE A 170 -14.38 -7.12 -9.08
N GLY A 171 -13.98 -7.85 -10.10
CA GLY A 171 -13.58 -7.27 -11.37
C GLY A 171 -14.66 -6.48 -12.11
N ASP A 172 -15.94 -6.68 -11.79
CA ASP A 172 -17.07 -5.92 -12.31
C ASP A 172 -17.64 -4.90 -11.29
N GLY A 173 -16.93 -4.65 -10.19
CA GLY A 173 -17.34 -3.76 -9.12
C GLY A 173 -17.69 -4.51 -7.82
N PHE A 174 -17.92 -3.77 -6.74
CA PHE A 174 -18.24 -4.33 -5.44
C PHE A 174 -19.76 -4.53 -5.30
N LYS A 175 -20.19 -5.77 -5.22
CA LYS A 175 -21.61 -6.18 -5.07
C LYS A 175 -21.90 -6.80 -3.69
N GLY A 176 -20.99 -6.60 -2.72
CA GLY A 176 -21.07 -7.21 -1.40
C GLY A 176 -20.22 -8.48 -1.27
N PHE A 177 -20.32 -9.12 -0.12
CA PHE A 177 -19.56 -10.31 0.24
C PHE A 177 -20.41 -11.57 0.12
N ASN A 178 -19.82 -12.62 -0.46
CA ASN A 178 -20.41 -13.96 -0.46
C ASN A 178 -20.08 -14.71 0.86
N GLU A 179 -20.62 -15.91 1.03
CA GLU A 179 -20.45 -16.73 2.23
C GLU A 179 -18.96 -17.06 2.50
N SER A 180 -18.19 -17.38 1.47
CA SER A 180 -16.75 -17.64 1.60
C SER A 180 -16.00 -16.39 2.09
N HIS A 181 -16.34 -15.22 1.56
CA HIS A 181 -15.77 -13.93 2.00
C HIS A 181 -16.10 -13.65 3.47
N LEU A 182 -17.36 -13.85 3.88
CA LEU A 182 -17.78 -13.65 5.27
C LEU A 182 -17.03 -14.59 6.24
N ASN A 183 -16.78 -15.82 5.81
CA ASN A 183 -15.98 -16.75 6.60
C ASN A 183 -14.51 -16.30 6.72
N MET A 184 -13.89 -15.83 5.63
CA MET A 184 -12.53 -15.26 5.67
C MET A 184 -12.45 -14.08 6.65
N ILE A 185 -13.40 -13.16 6.58
CA ILE A 185 -13.49 -12.00 7.49
C ILE A 185 -13.63 -12.47 8.94
N HIS A 186 -14.51 -13.43 9.22
CA HIS A 186 -14.72 -13.98 10.56
C HIS A 186 -13.43 -14.58 11.14
N LEU A 187 -12.75 -15.42 10.35
CA LEU A 187 -11.50 -16.06 10.78
C LEU A 187 -10.39 -15.04 11.01
N ASN A 188 -10.27 -14.04 10.14
CA ASN A 188 -9.32 -12.95 10.31
C ASN A 188 -9.60 -12.15 11.61
N ASN A 189 -10.84 -11.77 11.85
CA ASN A 189 -11.22 -11.02 13.05
C ASN A 189 -10.93 -11.83 14.33
N LYS A 190 -11.21 -13.14 14.32
CA LYS A 190 -10.85 -14.02 15.44
C LYS A 190 -9.33 -14.05 15.68
N GLN A 191 -8.53 -14.12 14.61
CA GLN A 191 -7.06 -14.08 14.71
C GLN A 191 -6.57 -12.73 15.23
N VAL A 192 -7.08 -11.62 14.69
CA VAL A 192 -6.74 -10.25 15.14
C VAL A 192 -7.05 -10.08 16.62
N ASN A 193 -8.27 -10.42 17.06
CA ASN A 193 -8.68 -10.33 18.45
C ASN A 193 -7.76 -11.12 19.39
N ARG A 194 -7.33 -12.32 18.97
CA ARG A 194 -6.37 -13.11 19.73
C ARG A 194 -5.03 -12.39 19.84
N ILE A 195 -4.48 -11.87 18.73
CA ILE A 195 -3.22 -11.11 18.75
C ILE A 195 -3.35 -9.92 19.71
N LEU A 196 -4.43 -9.13 19.60
CA LEU A 196 -4.65 -7.96 20.43
C LEU A 196 -4.76 -8.28 21.92
N SER A 197 -5.33 -9.44 22.30
CA SER A 197 -5.45 -9.86 23.70
C SER A 197 -4.14 -10.38 24.31
N GLU A 198 -3.13 -10.70 23.49
CA GLU A 198 -1.84 -11.25 23.91
C GLU A 198 -0.69 -10.21 23.75
N LEU A 199 -1.01 -8.95 23.38
CA LEU A 199 0.03 -7.93 23.14
C LEU A 199 0.76 -7.54 24.41
N GLU A 200 2.07 -7.57 24.35
CA GLU A 200 2.94 -6.89 25.31
C GLU A 200 3.24 -5.49 24.79
N ILE A 201 2.93 -4.49 25.60
CA ILE A 201 3.08 -3.09 25.25
C ILE A 201 4.20 -2.46 26.07
N TYR A 202 5.03 -1.70 25.40
CA TYR A 202 6.13 -0.94 25.98
C TYR A 202 5.95 0.53 25.66
N SER A 203 6.30 1.42 26.57
CA SER A 203 6.19 2.88 26.36
C SER A 203 7.46 3.60 26.77
N GLY A 204 7.66 4.77 26.22
CA GLY A 204 8.77 5.65 26.54
C GLY A 204 8.65 6.98 25.80
N GLU A 205 9.70 7.79 25.92
CA GLU A 205 9.82 9.05 25.18
C GLU A 205 11.10 9.04 24.36
N ILE A 206 11.00 9.52 23.11
CA ILE A 206 12.15 9.64 22.21
C ILE A 206 12.31 11.06 21.69
N PRO A 207 13.56 11.57 21.61
CA PRO A 207 13.82 12.87 21.02
C PRO A 207 13.83 12.77 19.48
N ILE A 208 13.00 13.59 18.82
CA ILE A 208 13.03 13.76 17.37
C ILE A 208 13.03 15.25 17.08
N ASN A 209 14.05 15.74 16.37
CA ASN A 209 14.19 17.16 15.99
C ASN A 209 14.03 18.15 17.19
N GLY A 210 14.55 17.78 18.36
CA GLY A 210 14.51 18.63 19.55
C GLY A 210 13.20 18.61 20.35
N ARG A 211 12.21 17.83 19.93
CA ARG A 211 10.96 17.59 20.67
C ARG A 211 10.92 16.13 21.18
N MET A 212 10.43 15.94 22.40
CA MET A 212 10.13 14.62 22.96
C MET A 212 8.77 14.14 22.47
N TYR A 213 8.70 12.88 22.06
CA TYR A 213 7.49 12.22 21.59
C TYR A 213 7.21 10.97 22.41
N LYS A 214 5.95 10.78 22.81
CA LYS A 214 5.50 9.55 23.46
C LYS A 214 5.41 8.42 22.43
N ILE A 215 6.29 7.44 22.57
CA ILE A 215 6.30 6.25 21.74
C ILE A 215 5.75 5.05 22.50
N TYR A 216 4.92 4.27 21.84
CA TYR A 216 4.50 2.96 22.28
C TYR A 216 5.00 1.92 21.29
N ALA A 217 5.52 0.81 21.79
CA ALA A 217 6.05 -0.24 20.96
C ALA A 217 5.49 -1.61 21.35
N THR A 218 5.37 -2.48 20.36
CA THR A 218 4.98 -3.87 20.56
C THR A 218 5.58 -4.76 19.48
N MET A 219 5.47 -6.06 19.66
CA MET A 219 5.90 -7.06 18.67
C MET A 219 4.70 -7.77 18.09
N ALA A 220 4.67 -7.87 16.75
CA ALA A 220 3.68 -8.67 16.05
C ALA A 220 4.24 -9.14 14.69
N ASP A 221 3.93 -10.38 14.27
CA ASP A 221 4.29 -10.93 12.96
C ASP A 221 3.18 -10.84 11.93
N LYS A 222 1.99 -10.45 12.35
CA LYS A 222 0.81 -10.30 11.50
C LYS A 222 -0.03 -9.13 11.99
N SER A 223 -0.96 -8.69 11.16
CA SER A 223 -1.95 -7.66 11.50
C SER A 223 -1.33 -6.36 12.03
N LEU A 224 -0.22 -5.92 11.42
CA LEU A 224 0.58 -4.80 11.91
C LEU A 224 -0.23 -3.49 11.94
N ASN A 225 -1.13 -3.29 10.99
CA ASN A 225 -1.99 -2.12 10.94
C ASN A 225 -3.00 -2.12 12.09
N GLU A 226 -3.69 -3.25 12.28
CA GLU A 226 -4.69 -3.42 13.34
C GLU A 226 -4.05 -3.28 14.73
N VAL A 227 -2.87 -3.87 14.92
CA VAL A 227 -2.08 -3.76 16.15
C VAL A 227 -1.72 -2.30 16.41
N ALA A 228 -1.17 -1.59 15.44
CA ALA A 228 -0.77 -0.20 15.60
C ALA A 228 -1.97 0.71 15.88
N HIS A 229 -3.10 0.50 15.19
CA HIS A 229 -4.34 1.23 15.44
C HIS A 229 -4.90 0.96 16.83
N HIS A 230 -4.89 -0.30 17.27
CA HIS A 230 -5.30 -0.64 18.63
C HIS A 230 -4.46 0.12 19.68
N VAL A 231 -3.14 0.13 19.53
CA VAL A 231 -2.24 0.83 20.44
C VAL A 231 -2.50 2.34 20.44
N ILE A 232 -2.62 2.97 19.26
CA ILE A 232 -2.89 4.42 19.15
C ILE A 232 -4.23 4.80 19.81
N ASN A 233 -5.25 3.97 19.68
CA ASN A 233 -6.59 4.25 20.19
C ASN A 233 -6.76 3.89 21.67
N SER A 234 -5.98 2.94 22.18
CA SER A 234 -6.11 2.46 23.57
C SER A 234 -5.19 3.16 24.58
N TYR A 235 -4.14 3.84 24.07
CA TYR A 235 -3.12 4.47 24.91
C TYR A 235 -2.91 5.95 24.55
N ASP A 236 -2.27 6.71 25.44
CA ASP A 236 -1.86 8.10 25.17
C ASP A 236 -0.64 8.16 24.23
N CYS A 237 -0.78 7.49 23.08
CA CYS A 237 0.27 7.25 22.09
C CYS A 237 0.36 8.41 21.07
N GLU A 238 1.55 8.92 20.81
CA GLU A 238 1.83 9.81 19.68
C GLU A 238 2.38 9.01 18.49
N ILE A 239 3.36 8.11 18.76
CA ILE A 239 3.98 7.23 17.74
C ILE A 239 3.85 5.78 18.19
N CYS A 240 3.30 4.93 17.36
CA CYS A 240 3.31 3.49 17.55
C CYS A 240 4.39 2.84 16.68
N LEU A 241 5.25 2.03 17.29
CA LEU A 241 6.27 1.21 16.66
C LEU A 241 5.88 -0.28 16.79
N VAL A 242 5.59 -0.93 15.67
CA VAL A 242 5.35 -2.37 15.65
C VAL A 242 6.55 -3.06 15.02
N MET A 243 7.18 -3.96 15.77
CA MET A 243 8.35 -4.73 15.33
C MET A 243 7.94 -6.13 14.89
N ASN A 244 8.34 -6.51 13.69
CA ASN A 244 8.22 -7.87 13.20
C ASN A 244 9.62 -8.53 13.20
N LEU A 245 9.92 -9.31 14.23
CA LEU A 245 11.23 -9.94 14.38
C LEU A 245 11.48 -11.03 13.34
N ARG A 246 10.43 -11.69 12.85
CA ARG A 246 10.54 -12.74 11.84
C ARG A 246 11.03 -12.22 10.50
N THR A 247 10.56 -11.03 10.11
CA THR A 247 10.95 -10.39 8.85
C THR A 247 12.03 -9.33 9.04
N LYS A 248 12.44 -9.05 10.30
CA LYS A 248 13.37 -7.98 10.68
C LYS A 248 12.92 -6.60 10.21
N ARG A 249 11.61 -6.33 10.24
CA ARG A 249 11.02 -5.09 9.80
C ARG A 249 10.31 -4.36 10.92
N VAL A 250 10.19 -3.05 10.76
CA VAL A 250 9.40 -2.19 11.64
C VAL A 250 8.34 -1.45 10.86
N SER A 251 7.25 -1.15 11.54
CA SER A 251 6.17 -0.30 11.04
C SER A 251 5.91 0.82 12.02
N PHE A 252 5.79 2.04 11.51
CA PHE A 252 5.44 3.22 12.28
C PHE A 252 4.04 3.69 11.90
N ARG A 253 3.27 4.06 12.90
CA ARG A 253 2.00 4.77 12.75
C ARG A 253 1.97 5.93 13.74
N LYS A 254 1.29 7.02 13.40
CA LYS A 254 1.14 8.17 14.31
C LYS A 254 -0.32 8.47 14.61
N ASN A 255 -0.54 9.09 15.75
CA ASN A 255 -1.79 9.76 16.01
C ASN A 255 -1.81 11.06 15.19
N LYS A 256 -2.64 11.09 14.13
CA LYS A 256 -2.71 12.21 13.18
C LYS A 256 -3.16 13.52 13.84
N GLU A 257 -3.98 13.43 14.89
CA GLU A 257 -4.51 14.61 15.60
C GLU A 257 -3.48 15.23 16.56
N LYS A 258 -2.70 14.37 17.25
CA LYS A 258 -1.70 14.83 18.25
C LYS A 258 -0.44 15.39 17.60
N ILE A 259 0.00 14.80 16.50
CA ILE A 259 1.27 15.14 15.86
C ILE A 259 1.13 15.26 14.32
N PRO A 260 0.28 16.20 13.82
CA PRO A 260 0.04 16.37 12.40
C PRO A 260 1.32 16.61 11.60
N ASP A 261 2.27 17.39 12.17
CA ASP A 261 3.46 17.88 11.47
C ASP A 261 4.61 16.87 11.38
N LEU A 262 4.58 15.76 12.13
CA LEU A 262 5.64 14.77 12.08
C LEU A 262 5.52 13.90 10.83
N ASP A 263 6.54 13.90 10.00
CA ASP A 263 6.66 13.05 8.81
C ASP A 263 7.30 11.70 9.18
N LEU A 264 6.47 10.65 9.23
CA LEU A 264 6.94 9.29 9.55
C LEU A 264 7.77 8.68 8.41
N GLY A 265 7.55 9.08 7.15
CA GLY A 265 8.37 8.64 6.02
C GLY A 265 9.82 9.06 6.20
N LYS A 266 10.07 10.33 6.55
CA LYS A 266 11.41 10.85 6.86
C LYS A 266 11.98 10.21 8.14
N LEU A 267 11.17 9.97 9.15
CA LEU A 267 11.62 9.27 10.36
C LEU A 267 12.14 7.87 10.00
N ALA A 268 11.38 7.10 9.24
CA ALA A 268 11.79 5.76 8.81
C ALA A 268 13.05 5.77 7.94
N GLN A 269 13.22 6.75 7.06
CA GLN A 269 14.47 6.93 6.30
C GLN A 269 15.67 7.13 7.21
N ASN A 270 15.52 7.93 8.25
CA ASN A 270 16.62 8.31 9.15
C ASN A 270 17.03 7.19 10.12
N ILE A 271 16.08 6.39 10.62
CA ILE A 271 16.36 5.44 11.70
C ILE A 271 16.13 3.98 11.36
N ALA A 272 15.43 3.68 10.25
CA ALA A 272 15.02 2.32 9.88
C ALA A 272 15.36 1.92 8.44
N GLU A 273 16.17 2.71 7.72
CA GLU A 273 16.52 2.46 6.31
C GLU A 273 15.27 2.16 5.45
N GLY A 274 14.21 2.93 5.67
CA GLY A 274 12.90 2.68 5.09
C GLY A 274 12.28 3.91 4.44
N GLY A 275 10.96 4.02 4.49
CA GLY A 275 10.20 5.12 3.93
C GLY A 275 8.71 4.89 4.06
N GLY A 276 7.90 5.63 3.32
CA GLY A 276 6.45 5.55 3.31
C GLY A 276 5.81 6.94 3.31
N HIS A 277 4.57 7.00 3.74
CA HIS A 277 3.79 8.24 3.82
C HIS A 277 4.02 9.01 5.12
N VAL A 278 3.60 10.27 5.16
CA VAL A 278 3.66 11.15 6.35
C VAL A 278 3.00 10.51 7.58
N HIS A 279 1.97 9.68 7.41
CA HIS A 279 1.19 9.10 8.51
C HIS A 279 1.51 7.64 8.80
N SER A 280 2.16 6.95 7.87
CA SER A 280 2.48 5.53 7.97
C SER A 280 3.76 5.22 7.20
N SER A 281 4.68 4.55 7.86
CA SER A 281 5.97 4.21 7.25
C SER A 281 6.49 2.89 7.80
N GLY A 282 7.54 2.40 7.18
CA GLY A 282 8.19 1.17 7.62
C GLY A 282 9.64 1.11 7.18
N GLY A 283 10.37 0.15 7.75
CA GLY A 283 11.78 -0.04 7.43
C GLY A 283 12.32 -1.32 8.01
N GLN A 284 13.62 -1.34 8.23
CA GLN A 284 14.34 -2.48 8.82
C GLN A 284 14.59 -2.25 10.32
N ILE A 285 14.81 -3.33 11.06
CA ILE A 285 15.34 -3.24 12.42
C ILE A 285 16.84 -2.93 12.32
N THR A 286 17.19 -1.68 12.56
CA THR A 286 18.57 -1.17 12.57
C THR A 286 19.08 -1.00 14.00
N ASP A 287 20.35 -0.67 14.17
CA ASP A 287 20.91 -0.34 15.50
C ASP A 287 20.23 0.89 16.12
N ASN A 288 19.76 1.84 15.31
CA ASN A 288 18.99 2.98 15.79
C ASN A 288 17.66 2.52 16.40
N ILE A 289 16.95 1.59 15.75
CA ILE A 289 15.71 1.00 16.29
C ILE A 289 16.01 0.26 17.60
N LEU A 290 17.07 -0.53 17.66
CA LEU A 290 17.48 -1.22 18.89
C LEU A 290 17.86 -0.23 20.01
N THR A 291 18.38 0.94 19.67
CA THR A 291 18.64 2.00 20.65
C THR A 291 17.33 2.59 21.18
N VAL A 292 16.34 2.81 20.33
CA VAL A 292 14.99 3.24 20.74
C VAL A 292 14.40 2.22 21.73
N THR A 293 14.52 0.91 21.45
CA THR A 293 13.92 -0.10 22.36
C THR A 293 14.53 -0.10 23.77
N LYS A 294 15.77 0.36 23.95
CA LYS A 294 16.40 0.48 25.28
C LYS A 294 15.78 1.59 26.15
N MET A 295 15.06 2.52 25.55
CA MET A 295 14.37 3.62 26.27
C MET A 295 12.95 3.25 26.70
N LEU A 296 12.47 2.07 26.34
CA LEU A 296 11.11 1.63 26.56
C LEU A 296 10.98 0.81 27.84
N GLN A 297 9.86 0.95 28.53
CA GLN A 297 9.50 0.21 29.73
C GLN A 297 8.15 -0.50 29.51
N PRO A 298 7.92 -1.68 30.10
CA PRO A 298 6.60 -2.32 30.07
C PRO A 298 5.51 -1.40 30.61
N VAL A 299 4.33 -1.45 29.99
CA VAL A 299 3.14 -0.69 30.38
C VAL A 299 2.32 -1.46 31.41
#